data_2269bb2206b8347e0dd8ce840c4dcf52
#
_entry.id   2269bb2206b8347e0dd8ce840c4dcf52
#
_cell.length_a   1.000
_cell.length_b   1.000
_cell.length_c   1.000
_cell.angle_alpha   90.00
_cell.angle_beta   90.00
_cell.angle_gamma   90.00
#
_symmetry.space_group_name_H-M   'P 1'
#
loop_
_entity.id
_entity.type
_entity.pdbx_description
1 polymer ?
#
loop_
_entity_poly.entity_id
_entity_poly.type
_entity_poly.pdbx_seq_one_letter_code
_entity_poly.pdbx_strand_id
1 'polypeptide(L)'
;MTHTTEDVSAERARPEAIQAVPVRHPGRWIAAGVIIVLAAMFVNMLVTNERFQWSFIIDNAFRPNIIRGVYTTIALTVLSMIIGVLMGIVLAIMRLSPNPVLSGVAWLYTWFFRAVPRIVLAILFGNMAILYAEFNVGGVPFAGPLGDLLGIDMSATLFSLDARTLLTGFTAGLLALALSEAAYMAEIVRAGIL
;
A
#
# COMPACT_ATOMS: atom_id res chain seq x y z
N MET A 1 -15.09 -66.38 43.11
CA MET A 1 -15.47 -66.35 41.70
C MET A 1 -16.09 -65.01 41.41
N THR A 2 -15.24 -64.02 41.07
CA THR A 2 -15.67 -62.71 40.64
C THR A 2 -14.59 -62.16 39.68
N HIS A 3 -14.70 -62.58 38.44
CA HIS A 3 -13.89 -62.08 37.37
C HIS A 3 -14.75 -61.79 36.13
N THR A 4 -14.44 -60.74 35.40
CA THR A 4 -14.76 -60.51 34.00
C THR A 4 -16.00 -59.68 33.69
N THR A 5 -16.13 -58.48 34.26
CA THR A 5 -17.01 -57.48 33.66
C THR A 5 -16.28 -56.15 33.32
N GLU A 6 -15.05 -56.00 33.74
CA GLU A 6 -14.27 -54.76 33.45
C GLU A 6 -13.48 -54.77 32.13
N ASP A 7 -13.19 -55.96 31.59
CA ASP A 7 -12.39 -56.09 30.39
C ASP A 7 -13.16 -55.87 29.07
N VAL A 8 -14.49 -55.94 29.12
CA VAL A 8 -15.35 -55.75 27.93
C VAL A 8 -15.64 -54.25 27.63
N SER A 9 -15.44 -53.39 28.62
CA SER A 9 -15.69 -51.94 28.44
C SER A 9 -14.51 -51.15 27.86
N ALA A 10 -13.29 -51.69 27.92
CA ALA A 10 -12.10 -51.02 27.38
C ALA A 10 -11.93 -51.20 25.85
N GLU A 11 -12.65 -52.12 25.24
CA GLU A 11 -12.55 -52.41 23.80
C GLU A 11 -13.48 -51.52 22.93
N ARG A 12 -14.30 -50.67 23.56
CA ARG A 12 -15.31 -49.84 22.85
C ARG A 12 -14.86 -48.49 22.38
N ALA A 13 -13.64 -48.09 22.49
CA ALA A 13 -13.28 -46.67 22.21
C ALA A 13 -12.01 -46.46 21.42
N ARG A 14 -11.74 -47.27 20.44
CA ARG A 14 -10.84 -46.83 19.38
C ARG A 14 -11.69 -46.40 18.18
N PRO A 15 -11.80 -45.10 17.90
CA PRO A 15 -12.40 -44.67 16.65
C PRO A 15 -11.63 -45.35 15.52
N GLU A 16 -12.32 -46.06 14.65
CA GLU A 16 -11.71 -46.58 13.41
C GLU A 16 -10.92 -45.45 12.75
N ALA A 17 -9.65 -45.72 12.49
CA ALA A 17 -8.80 -44.75 11.83
C ALA A 17 -9.45 -44.39 10.48
N ILE A 18 -9.91 -43.18 10.35
CA ILE A 18 -10.50 -42.67 9.11
C ILE A 18 -9.42 -42.77 8.04
N GLN A 19 -9.50 -43.78 7.18
CA GLN A 19 -8.63 -43.87 6.02
C GLN A 19 -9.06 -42.83 5.00
N ALA A 20 -8.27 -41.75 4.90
CA ALA A 20 -8.45 -40.71 3.88
C ALA A 20 -8.23 -41.35 2.49
N VAL A 21 -9.31 -41.58 1.76
CA VAL A 21 -9.21 -42.02 0.35
C VAL A 21 -8.93 -40.79 -0.54
N PRO A 22 -7.84 -40.79 -1.33
CA PRO A 22 -7.56 -39.67 -2.19
C PRO A 22 -8.64 -39.57 -3.27
N VAL A 23 -9.42 -38.49 -3.20
CA VAL A 23 -10.46 -38.19 -4.20
C VAL A 23 -9.78 -37.68 -5.48
N ARG A 24 -9.92 -38.42 -6.58
CA ARG A 24 -9.45 -37.98 -7.89
C ARG A 24 -10.36 -36.88 -8.41
N HIS A 25 -9.79 -35.74 -8.69
CA HIS A 25 -10.50 -34.59 -9.27
C HIS A 25 -10.15 -34.40 -10.75
N PRO A 26 -10.77 -35.16 -11.69
CA PRO A 26 -10.45 -35.04 -13.11
C PRO A 26 -10.74 -33.63 -13.66
N GLY A 27 -11.73 -32.93 -13.09
CA GLY A 27 -12.03 -31.54 -13.45
C GLY A 27 -10.87 -30.56 -13.25
N ARG A 28 -9.98 -30.81 -12.28
CA ARG A 28 -8.77 -29.99 -12.10
C ARG A 28 -7.80 -30.10 -13.26
N TRP A 29 -7.64 -31.30 -13.82
CA TRP A 29 -6.77 -31.52 -14.98
C TRP A 29 -7.34 -30.94 -16.25
N ILE A 30 -8.67 -31.00 -16.42
CA ILE A 30 -9.36 -30.33 -17.53
C ILE A 30 -9.20 -28.82 -17.42
N ALA A 31 -9.43 -28.25 -16.24
CA ALA A 31 -9.22 -26.83 -15.98
C ALA A 31 -7.76 -26.40 -16.23
N ALA A 32 -6.79 -27.19 -15.77
CA ALA A 32 -5.37 -26.94 -16.02
C ALA A 32 -5.06 -26.97 -17.52
N GLY A 33 -5.58 -27.95 -18.26
CA GLY A 33 -5.43 -28.04 -19.71
C GLY A 33 -6.01 -26.82 -20.43
N VAL A 34 -7.20 -26.38 -20.07
CA VAL A 34 -7.82 -25.16 -20.62
C VAL A 34 -6.95 -23.93 -20.34
N ILE A 35 -6.48 -23.77 -19.12
CA ILE A 35 -5.61 -22.64 -18.76
C ILE A 35 -4.31 -22.66 -19.57
N ILE A 36 -3.68 -23.82 -19.74
CA ILE A 36 -2.45 -23.97 -20.55
C ILE A 36 -2.72 -23.58 -22.01
N VAL A 37 -3.84 -24.04 -22.59
CA VAL A 37 -4.20 -23.69 -23.98
C VAL A 37 -4.43 -22.19 -24.12
N LEU A 38 -5.18 -21.58 -23.21
CA LEU A 38 -5.42 -20.13 -23.22
C LEU A 38 -4.11 -19.34 -23.03
N ALA A 39 -3.23 -19.78 -22.16
CA ALA A 39 -1.91 -19.18 -21.97
C ALA A 39 -1.05 -19.31 -23.24
N ALA A 40 -1.04 -20.48 -23.88
CA ALA A 40 -0.33 -20.68 -25.14
C ALA A 40 -0.88 -19.80 -26.27
N MET A 41 -2.21 -19.66 -26.37
CA MET A 41 -2.84 -18.76 -27.34
C MET A 41 -2.46 -17.29 -27.06
N PHE A 42 -2.44 -16.88 -25.78
CA PHE A 42 -2.02 -15.54 -25.39
C PHE A 42 -0.56 -15.27 -25.75
N VAL A 43 0.36 -16.21 -25.42
CA VAL A 43 1.77 -16.10 -25.80
C VAL A 43 1.94 -16.04 -27.31
N ASN A 44 1.23 -16.90 -28.05
CA ASN A 44 1.26 -16.86 -29.51
C ASN A 44 0.80 -15.50 -30.05
N MET A 45 -0.27 -14.93 -29.53
CA MET A 45 -0.75 -13.59 -29.89
C MET A 45 0.31 -12.51 -29.64
N LEU A 46 1.03 -12.58 -28.52
CA LEU A 46 2.10 -11.63 -28.21
C LEU A 46 3.30 -11.76 -29.16
N VAL A 47 3.71 -12.99 -29.49
CA VAL A 47 4.91 -13.25 -30.29
C VAL A 47 4.66 -12.99 -31.78
N THR A 48 3.47 -13.33 -32.27
CA THR A 48 3.15 -13.19 -33.70
C THR A 48 2.64 -11.80 -34.10
N ASN A 49 2.32 -10.96 -33.15
CA ASN A 49 1.81 -9.61 -33.45
C ASN A 49 2.99 -8.66 -33.76
N GLU A 50 3.15 -8.33 -35.02
CA GLU A 50 4.20 -7.41 -35.51
C GLU A 50 4.17 -6.01 -34.88
N ARG A 51 3.04 -5.59 -34.33
CA ARG A 51 2.91 -4.28 -33.68
C ARG A 51 3.71 -4.16 -32.37
N PHE A 52 4.08 -5.28 -31.76
CA PHE A 52 4.94 -5.26 -30.57
C PHE A 52 6.39 -4.87 -30.88
N GLN A 53 6.86 -5.04 -32.14
CA GLN A 53 8.23 -4.68 -32.55
C GLN A 53 9.29 -5.19 -31.56
N TRP A 54 9.29 -6.49 -31.30
CA TRP A 54 10.15 -7.12 -30.30
C TRP A 54 11.64 -6.78 -30.43
N SER A 55 12.15 -6.66 -31.65
CA SER A 55 13.52 -6.23 -31.90
C SER A 55 13.79 -4.83 -31.33
N PHE A 56 12.88 -3.88 -31.58
CA PHE A 56 12.99 -2.53 -31.07
C PHE A 56 12.95 -2.50 -29.52
N ILE A 57 12.09 -3.29 -28.90
CA ILE A 57 11.99 -3.39 -27.44
C ILE A 57 13.31 -3.92 -26.86
N ILE A 58 13.85 -5.01 -27.41
CA ILE A 58 15.11 -5.64 -26.94
C ILE A 58 16.29 -4.68 -27.10
N ASP A 59 16.42 -4.03 -28.26
CA ASP A 59 17.52 -3.11 -28.56
C ASP A 59 17.51 -1.87 -27.69
N ASN A 60 16.35 -1.49 -27.17
CA ASN A 60 16.18 -0.29 -26.34
C ASN A 60 16.02 -0.58 -24.85
N ALA A 61 15.79 -1.85 -24.43
CA ALA A 61 15.52 -2.24 -23.05
C ALA A 61 16.61 -1.78 -22.05
N PHE A 62 17.87 -1.75 -22.50
CA PHE A 62 19.01 -1.40 -21.67
C PHE A 62 19.53 0.03 -21.90
N ARG A 63 18.74 0.90 -22.53
CA ARG A 63 19.13 2.29 -22.67
C ARG A 63 19.25 2.98 -21.30
N PRO A 64 20.20 3.92 -21.13
CA PRO A 64 20.45 4.59 -19.85
C PRO A 64 19.20 5.21 -19.21
N ASN A 65 18.28 5.74 -20.01
CA ASN A 65 17.03 6.32 -19.51
C ASN A 65 16.09 5.27 -18.93
N ILE A 66 16.00 4.08 -19.53
CA ILE A 66 15.21 2.97 -19.04
C ILE A 66 15.79 2.45 -17.72
N ILE A 67 17.10 2.22 -17.70
CA ILE A 67 17.81 1.77 -16.49
C ILE A 67 17.63 2.78 -15.34
N ARG A 68 17.79 4.09 -15.63
CA ARG A 68 17.54 5.13 -14.62
C ARG A 68 16.10 5.09 -14.12
N GLY A 69 15.10 4.90 -15.01
CA GLY A 69 13.70 4.74 -14.63
C GLY A 69 13.48 3.56 -13.71
N VAL A 70 14.11 2.42 -13.97
CA VAL A 70 14.05 1.22 -13.10
C VAL A 70 14.61 1.53 -11.71
N TYR A 71 15.79 2.15 -11.63
CA TYR A 71 16.37 2.55 -10.34
C TYR A 71 15.47 3.52 -9.57
N THR A 72 14.92 4.51 -10.25
CA THR A 72 13.99 5.47 -9.62
C THR A 72 12.75 4.76 -9.09
N THR A 73 12.19 3.83 -9.86
CA THR A 73 11.01 3.06 -9.43
C THR A 73 11.32 2.19 -8.21
N ILE A 74 12.46 1.48 -8.22
CA ILE A 74 12.88 0.66 -7.08
C ILE A 74 13.10 1.54 -5.84
N ALA A 75 13.80 2.67 -5.99
CA ALA A 75 14.06 3.60 -4.90
C ALA A 75 12.76 4.16 -4.31
N LEU A 76 11.81 4.60 -5.16
CA LEU A 76 10.49 5.06 -4.72
C LEU A 76 9.73 3.96 -3.98
N THR A 77 9.75 2.74 -4.50
CA THR A 77 9.05 1.60 -3.88
C THR A 77 9.61 1.30 -2.49
N VAL A 78 10.93 1.15 -2.38
CA VAL A 78 11.59 0.82 -1.10
C VAL A 78 11.39 1.93 -0.08
N LEU A 79 11.63 3.19 -0.46
CA LEU A 79 11.49 4.33 0.45
C LEU A 79 10.05 4.54 0.88
N SER A 80 9.09 4.46 -0.04
CA SER A 80 7.67 4.61 0.30
C SER A 80 7.16 3.48 1.20
N MET A 81 7.64 2.26 1.00
CA MET A 81 7.31 1.12 1.88
C MET A 81 7.86 1.32 3.30
N ILE A 82 9.14 1.72 3.42
CA ILE A 82 9.75 1.97 4.74
C ILE A 82 8.98 3.06 5.48
N ILE A 83 8.77 4.21 4.84
CA ILE A 83 8.05 5.35 5.44
C ILE A 83 6.60 4.95 5.73
N GLY A 84 5.93 4.29 4.78
CA GLY A 84 4.55 3.86 4.89
C GLY A 84 4.32 2.88 6.03
N VAL A 85 5.22 1.89 6.21
CA VAL A 85 5.14 0.93 7.32
C VAL A 85 5.33 1.63 8.66
N LEU A 86 6.37 2.47 8.79
CA LEU A 86 6.65 3.19 10.04
C LEU A 86 5.48 4.11 10.43
N MET A 87 4.98 4.91 9.49
CA MET A 87 3.81 5.76 9.72
C MET A 87 2.55 4.94 9.97
N GLY A 88 2.37 3.83 9.27
CA GLY A 88 1.23 2.94 9.44
C GLY A 88 1.15 2.33 10.83
N ILE A 89 2.29 1.94 11.42
CA ILE A 89 2.35 1.46 12.80
C ILE A 89 1.90 2.57 13.77
N VAL A 90 2.40 3.79 13.60
CA VAL A 90 2.00 4.93 14.44
C VAL A 90 0.50 5.19 14.33
N LEU A 91 -0.03 5.23 13.10
CA LEU A 91 -1.46 5.42 12.86
C LEU A 91 -2.32 4.30 13.45
N ALA A 92 -1.85 3.05 13.39
CA ALA A 92 -2.54 1.90 14.01
C ALA A 92 -2.61 2.05 15.54
N ILE A 93 -1.51 2.45 16.18
CA ILE A 93 -1.47 2.72 17.62
C ILE A 93 -2.43 3.87 17.97
N MET A 94 -2.39 4.97 17.22
CA MET A 94 -3.34 6.09 17.40
C MET A 94 -4.79 5.63 17.25
N ARG A 95 -5.07 4.76 16.30
CA ARG A 95 -6.40 4.23 16.02
C ARG A 95 -6.95 3.35 17.15
N LEU A 96 -6.08 2.65 17.87
CA LEU A 96 -6.40 1.80 19.01
C LEU A 96 -6.39 2.57 20.34
N SER A 97 -6.02 3.86 20.33
CA SER A 97 -5.99 4.70 21.53
C SER A 97 -7.39 4.92 22.09
N PRO A 98 -7.55 4.91 23.43
CA PRO A 98 -8.81 5.30 24.09
C PRO A 98 -9.11 6.79 23.95
N ASN A 99 -8.14 7.61 23.52
CA ASN A 99 -8.32 9.03 23.29
C ASN A 99 -9.11 9.24 21.97
N PRO A 100 -10.33 9.83 22.03
CA PRO A 100 -11.18 10.00 20.86
C PRO A 100 -10.57 10.94 19.81
N VAL A 101 -9.74 11.90 20.22
CA VAL A 101 -9.07 12.83 19.29
C VAL A 101 -8.02 12.08 18.45
N LEU A 102 -7.14 11.31 19.10
CA LEU A 102 -6.12 10.53 18.41
C LEU A 102 -6.75 9.48 17.46
N SER A 103 -7.72 8.74 17.96
CA SER A 103 -8.44 7.76 17.16
C SER A 103 -9.21 8.40 16.00
N GLY A 104 -9.82 9.56 16.21
CA GLY A 104 -10.53 10.31 15.18
C GLY A 104 -9.61 10.85 14.08
N VAL A 105 -8.46 11.41 14.44
CA VAL A 105 -7.44 11.88 13.47
C VAL A 105 -6.92 10.73 12.63
N ALA A 106 -6.56 9.60 13.27
CA ALA A 106 -6.09 8.43 12.54
C ALA A 106 -7.17 7.83 11.64
N TRP A 107 -8.44 7.87 12.07
CA TRP A 107 -9.57 7.46 11.23
C TRP A 107 -9.73 8.35 10.01
N LEU A 108 -9.72 9.66 10.18
CA LEU A 108 -9.85 10.63 9.10
C LEU A 108 -8.71 10.46 8.08
N TYR A 109 -7.48 10.30 8.58
CA TYR A 109 -6.31 10.05 7.75
C TYR A 109 -6.48 8.78 6.90
N THR A 110 -6.79 7.66 7.53
CA THR A 110 -6.93 6.37 6.83
C THR A 110 -8.09 6.39 5.85
N TRP A 111 -9.21 7.02 6.21
CA TRP A 111 -10.36 7.19 5.33
C TRP A 111 -9.98 8.00 4.07
N PHE A 112 -9.34 9.16 4.25
CA PHE A 112 -8.99 10.06 3.15
C PHE A 112 -7.98 9.41 2.19
N PHE A 113 -6.84 8.93 2.69
CA PHE A 113 -5.77 8.40 1.83
C PHE A 113 -6.11 7.05 1.18
N ARG A 114 -7.09 6.34 1.68
CA ARG A 114 -7.61 5.12 1.03
C ARG A 114 -8.72 5.42 0.01
N ALA A 115 -9.46 6.50 0.20
CA ALA A 115 -10.52 6.91 -0.73
C ALA A 115 -9.96 7.56 -2.00
N VAL A 116 -8.84 8.28 -1.91
CA VAL A 116 -8.23 8.99 -3.04
C VAL A 116 -7.30 8.06 -3.82
N PRO A 117 -7.47 7.92 -5.15
CA PRO A 117 -6.54 7.16 -5.98
C PRO A 117 -5.10 7.71 -5.87
N ARG A 118 -4.11 6.82 -5.75
CA ARG A 118 -2.69 7.19 -5.58
C ARG A 118 -2.18 8.12 -6.68
N ILE A 119 -2.64 7.92 -7.91
CA ILE A 119 -2.25 8.77 -9.04
C ILE A 119 -2.74 10.23 -8.86
N VAL A 120 -3.94 10.40 -8.29
CA VAL A 120 -4.48 11.75 -8.00
C VAL A 120 -3.64 12.45 -6.95
N LEU A 121 -3.21 11.74 -5.91
CA LEU A 121 -2.28 12.28 -4.90
C LEU A 121 -0.93 12.66 -5.51
N ALA A 122 -0.39 11.84 -6.41
CA ALA A 122 0.87 12.15 -7.09
C ALA A 122 0.76 13.40 -7.96
N ILE A 123 -0.34 13.56 -8.69
CA ILE A 123 -0.62 14.76 -9.49
C ILE A 123 -0.80 15.98 -8.58
N LEU A 124 -1.55 15.83 -7.49
CA LEU A 124 -1.78 16.91 -6.53
C LEU A 124 -0.46 17.40 -5.94
N PHE A 125 0.36 16.52 -5.36
CA PHE A 125 1.63 16.90 -4.77
C PHE A 125 2.63 17.41 -5.79
N GLY A 126 2.66 16.83 -7.00
CA GLY A 126 3.53 17.27 -8.10
C GLY A 126 3.21 18.69 -8.61
N ASN A 127 1.95 19.12 -8.45
CA ASN A 127 1.52 20.45 -8.85
C ASN A 127 1.34 21.43 -7.67
N MET A 128 1.60 20.99 -6.44
CA MET A 128 1.41 21.81 -5.24
C MET A 128 2.26 23.09 -5.26
N ALA A 129 3.46 23.01 -5.85
CA ALA A 129 4.35 24.16 -6.02
C ALA A 129 3.82 25.24 -6.98
N ILE A 130 2.80 24.94 -7.78
CA ILE A 130 2.11 25.94 -8.61
C ILE A 130 1.13 26.76 -7.76
N LEU A 131 0.51 26.10 -6.78
CA LEU A 131 -0.48 26.74 -5.89
C LEU A 131 0.20 27.50 -4.74
N TYR A 132 1.31 26.97 -4.24
CA TYR A 132 2.05 27.53 -3.10
C TYR A 132 3.51 27.69 -3.48
N ALA A 133 4.01 28.91 -3.47
CA ALA A 133 5.43 29.18 -3.71
C ALA A 133 6.30 28.69 -2.54
N GLU A 134 5.80 28.88 -1.33
CA GLU A 134 6.48 28.56 -0.08
C GLU A 134 5.52 27.92 0.93
N PHE A 135 6.02 26.98 1.71
CA PHE A 135 5.35 26.43 2.89
C PHE A 135 5.93 27.08 4.14
N ASN A 136 5.13 27.92 4.75
CA ASN A 136 5.48 28.58 6.01
C ASN A 136 5.16 27.67 7.19
N VAL A 137 6.18 27.29 7.96
CA VAL A 137 6.05 26.46 9.14
C VAL A 137 6.18 27.33 10.38
N GLY A 138 5.20 27.20 11.28
CA GLY A 138 5.05 28.04 12.46
C GLY A 138 4.18 29.28 12.17
N GLY A 139 3.93 30.04 13.22
CA GLY A 139 3.00 31.16 13.16
C GLY A 139 1.59 30.79 13.62
N VAL A 140 0.73 31.77 13.75
CA VAL A 140 -0.66 31.61 14.16
C VAL A 140 -1.50 31.21 12.94
N PRO A 141 -2.32 30.14 13.01
CA PRO A 141 -3.24 29.82 11.93
C PRO A 141 -4.13 31.02 11.61
N PHE A 142 -4.27 31.31 10.32
CA PHE A 142 -5.01 32.47 9.83
C PHE A 142 -4.41 33.82 10.22
N ALA A 143 -3.10 33.90 10.48
CA ALA A 143 -2.39 35.11 10.90
C ALA A 143 -2.64 36.31 9.97
N GLY A 144 -2.70 36.10 8.64
CA GLY A 144 -3.02 37.17 7.68
C GLY A 144 -4.39 37.79 7.96
N PRO A 145 -5.50 37.08 7.81
CA PRO A 145 -6.86 37.59 8.06
C PRO A 145 -7.06 38.08 9.47
N LEU A 146 -6.46 37.44 10.49
CA LEU A 146 -6.56 37.89 11.88
C LEU A 146 -5.72 39.15 12.14
N GLY A 147 -4.53 39.22 11.55
CA GLY A 147 -3.65 40.39 11.64
C GLY A 147 -4.29 41.62 11.01
N ASP A 148 -4.88 41.45 9.83
CA ASP A 148 -5.62 42.52 9.15
C ASP A 148 -6.83 43.02 9.97
N LEU A 149 -7.55 42.09 10.61
CA LEU A 149 -8.68 42.40 11.45
C LEU A 149 -8.29 43.11 12.75
N LEU A 150 -7.16 42.75 13.34
CA LEU A 150 -6.68 43.27 14.63
C LEU A 150 -5.67 44.41 14.51
N GLY A 151 -5.21 44.72 13.28
CA GLY A 151 -4.17 45.72 13.00
C GLY A 151 -2.79 45.36 13.56
N ILE A 152 -2.50 44.07 13.73
CA ILE A 152 -1.26 43.54 14.30
C ILE A 152 -0.55 42.66 13.28
N ASP A 153 0.73 42.85 13.08
CA ASP A 153 1.52 41.91 12.25
C ASP A 153 1.77 40.58 13.01
N MET A 154 1.00 39.55 12.64
CA MET A 154 1.08 38.21 13.21
C MET A 154 1.83 37.23 12.33
N SER A 155 2.56 37.70 11.34
CA SER A 155 3.24 36.92 10.29
C SER A 155 4.53 36.21 10.75
N ALA A 156 4.73 36.03 12.05
CA ALA A 156 5.89 35.34 12.60
C ALA A 156 5.95 33.87 12.15
N THR A 157 6.63 33.60 11.05
CA THR A 157 6.98 32.24 10.59
C THR A 157 8.30 31.81 11.21
N LEU A 158 8.39 30.56 11.69
CA LEU A 158 9.64 30.01 12.22
C LEU A 158 10.64 29.75 11.10
N PHE A 159 10.18 29.18 9.99
CA PHE A 159 10.96 29.02 8.77
C PHE A 159 10.03 28.83 7.56
N SER A 160 10.50 29.21 6.39
CA SER A 160 9.82 28.96 5.12
C SER A 160 10.58 27.89 4.31
N LEU A 161 9.83 27.00 3.66
CA LEU A 161 10.36 25.99 2.76
C LEU A 161 9.88 26.30 1.34
N ASP A 162 10.79 26.45 0.41
CA ASP A 162 10.43 26.62 -1.01
C ASP A 162 9.75 25.32 -1.51
N ALA A 163 8.51 25.47 -1.92
CA ALA A 163 7.69 24.35 -2.39
C ALA A 163 8.26 23.72 -3.66
N ARG A 164 8.95 24.48 -4.51
CA ARG A 164 9.54 23.99 -5.77
C ARG A 164 10.74 23.10 -5.53
N THR A 165 11.56 23.43 -4.53
CA THR A 165 12.70 22.61 -4.12
C THR A 165 12.28 21.38 -3.34
N LEU A 166 11.26 21.52 -2.50
CA LEU A 166 10.75 20.42 -1.67
C LEU A 166 9.95 19.40 -2.48
N LEU A 167 9.04 19.88 -3.35
CA LEU A 167 8.14 19.02 -4.13
C LEU A 167 8.64 18.84 -5.57
N THR A 168 9.81 18.23 -5.72
CA THR A 168 10.29 17.73 -7.01
C THR A 168 9.45 16.51 -7.44
N GLY A 169 9.54 16.12 -8.72
CA GLY A 169 8.80 14.95 -9.21
C GLY A 169 9.06 13.68 -8.39
N PHE A 170 10.28 13.48 -7.90
CA PHE A 170 10.63 12.33 -7.04
C PHE A 170 9.99 12.44 -5.65
N THR A 171 10.13 13.57 -4.97
CA THR A 171 9.60 13.76 -3.61
C THR A 171 8.08 13.81 -3.58
N ALA A 172 7.44 14.41 -4.58
CA ALA A 172 6.00 14.40 -4.74
C ALA A 172 5.45 12.97 -4.93
N GLY A 173 6.11 12.18 -5.78
CA GLY A 173 5.80 10.77 -5.95
C GLY A 173 6.00 9.96 -4.66
N LEU A 174 7.12 10.20 -3.96
CA LEU A 174 7.42 9.55 -2.70
C LEU A 174 6.35 9.85 -1.63
N LEU A 175 5.93 11.10 -1.49
CA LEU A 175 4.88 11.51 -0.56
C LEU A 175 3.54 10.85 -0.90
N ALA A 176 3.14 10.89 -2.18
CA ALA A 176 1.89 10.27 -2.61
C ALA A 176 1.84 8.77 -2.28
N LEU A 177 2.94 8.06 -2.57
CA LEU A 177 3.05 6.63 -2.29
C LEU A 177 3.12 6.34 -0.80
N ALA A 178 4.00 7.02 -0.06
CA ALA A 178 4.23 6.77 1.36
C ALA A 178 2.99 7.08 2.21
N LEU A 179 2.32 8.20 1.98
CA LEU A 179 1.11 8.58 2.74
C LEU A 179 -0.06 7.63 2.44
N SER A 180 -0.22 7.24 1.17
CA SER A 180 -1.23 6.23 0.81
C SER A 180 -0.90 4.88 1.43
N GLU A 181 0.36 4.41 1.36
CA GLU A 181 0.79 3.14 1.92
C GLU A 181 0.61 3.09 3.44
N ALA A 182 0.92 4.19 4.15
CA ALA A 182 0.71 4.31 5.59
C ALA A 182 -0.75 4.05 6.00
N ALA A 183 -1.70 4.52 5.19
CA ALA A 183 -3.12 4.30 5.45
C ALA A 183 -3.54 2.82 5.30
N TYR A 184 -2.98 2.11 4.33
CA TYR A 184 -3.22 0.67 4.16
C TYR A 184 -2.52 -0.14 5.25
N MET A 185 -1.25 0.18 5.56
CA MET A 185 -0.49 -0.48 6.62
C MET A 185 -1.12 -0.29 8.00
N ALA A 186 -1.68 0.88 8.29
CA ALA A 186 -2.40 1.13 9.55
C ALA A 186 -3.56 0.14 9.75
N GLU A 187 -4.33 -0.14 8.72
CA GLU A 187 -5.43 -1.10 8.81
C GLU A 187 -4.94 -2.55 8.90
N ILE A 188 -3.87 -2.90 8.18
CA ILE A 188 -3.27 -4.25 8.25
C ILE A 188 -2.75 -4.51 9.67
N VAL A 189 -1.98 -3.58 10.23
CA VAL A 189 -1.42 -3.68 11.59
C VAL A 189 -2.55 -3.74 12.62
N ARG A 190 -3.57 -2.88 12.49
CA ARG A 190 -4.73 -2.87 13.39
C ARG A 190 -5.48 -4.20 13.35
N ALA A 191 -5.70 -4.76 12.16
CA ALA A 191 -6.39 -6.05 12.01
C ALA A 191 -5.58 -7.24 12.54
N GLY A 192 -4.26 -7.12 12.59
CA GLY A 192 -3.37 -8.15 13.16
C GLY A 192 -3.25 -8.10 14.69
N ILE A 193 -3.68 -6.98 15.32
CA ILE A 193 -3.64 -6.82 16.79
C ILE A 193 -5.00 -7.20 17.43
N LEU A 194 -6.10 -7.02 16.72
CA LEU A 194 -7.46 -7.33 17.18
C LEU A 194 -7.81 -8.81 17.00
#